data_4df5f9219b0b8d155116427cc3a109a4
#
_entry.id   4df5f9219b0b8d155116427cc3a109a4
#
_cell.length_a   1.000
_cell.length_b   1.000
_cell.length_c   1.000
_cell.angle_alpha   90.00
_cell.angle_beta   90.00
_cell.angle_gamma   90.00
#
_symmetry.space_group_name_H-M   'P 1'
#
loop_
_entity.id
_entity.type
_entity.pdbx_description
1 polymer ?
#
loop_
_entity_poly.entity_id
_entity_poly.type
_entity_poly.pdbx_seq_one_letter_code
_entity_poly.pdbx_strand_id
1 'polypeptide(L)'
;MDNLEKLKNWIAESRNIVFFGGAGVSTESGIPDFRSVDGLYSQKFDYPPETIISHSFYERRPEYFFRFYREKMLPLGFEPNITHKVLAKWEEEGKLSAVVTQNIDGLHQKAGSKRVYELHGSVLRNYCTRCGKFHSAEFVKESVSVPKCDCGGIVKPDVVLYEESLDQDIIENAVSAISRADLLIVAGTSLTVYPAAGLINYYRGNRLVLINRDETPYDGYANLVFHESLGKIFANL
;
A
#
# COMPACT_ATOMS: atom_id res chain seq x y z
N MET A 1 3.57 -11.98 30.21
CA MET A 1 2.45 -11.77 29.26
C MET A 1 3.04 -12.00 27.90
N ASP A 2 2.45 -12.86 27.11
CA ASP A 2 2.86 -13.11 25.72
C ASP A 2 2.66 -11.82 24.88
N ASN A 3 3.48 -11.61 23.87
CA ASN A 3 3.41 -10.43 23.00
C ASN A 3 2.03 -10.30 22.32
N LEU A 4 1.41 -11.42 21.94
CA LEU A 4 0.09 -11.42 21.31
C LEU A 4 -0.99 -10.98 22.31
N GLU A 5 -0.96 -11.45 23.54
CA GLU A 5 -1.89 -11.02 24.60
C GLU A 5 -1.70 -9.53 24.93
N LYS A 6 -0.48 -9.04 24.93
CA LYS A 6 -0.19 -7.62 25.10
C LYS A 6 -0.77 -6.79 23.94
N LEU A 7 -0.67 -7.26 22.70
CA LEU A 7 -1.27 -6.61 21.53
C LEU A 7 -2.79 -6.57 21.63
N LYS A 8 -3.44 -7.69 22.00
CA LYS A 8 -4.90 -7.75 22.22
C LYS A 8 -5.37 -6.73 23.24
N ASN A 9 -4.67 -6.63 24.37
CA ASN A 9 -4.98 -5.66 25.41
C ASN A 9 -4.86 -4.22 24.89
N TRP A 10 -3.79 -3.91 24.14
CA TRP A 10 -3.61 -2.59 23.56
C TRP A 10 -4.72 -2.24 22.55
N ILE A 11 -5.13 -3.20 21.70
CA ILE A 11 -6.25 -3.02 20.78
C ILE A 11 -7.57 -2.79 21.54
N ALA A 12 -7.81 -3.55 22.62
CA ALA A 12 -9.01 -3.39 23.43
C ALA A 12 -9.09 -2.02 24.13
N GLU A 13 -7.97 -1.50 24.59
CA GLU A 13 -7.87 -0.21 25.28
C GLU A 13 -7.85 0.98 24.32
N SER A 14 -7.42 0.77 23.05
CA SER A 14 -7.25 1.84 22.09
C SER A 14 -8.57 2.35 21.51
N ARG A 15 -8.63 3.65 21.25
CA ARG A 15 -9.76 4.34 20.63
C ARG A 15 -9.43 5.03 19.32
N ASN A 16 -8.15 5.06 18.98
CA ASN A 16 -7.64 5.72 17.79
C ASN A 16 -6.46 4.94 17.20
N ILE A 17 -6.78 3.75 16.67
CA ILE A 17 -5.81 2.89 16.00
C ILE A 17 -5.57 3.43 14.60
N VAL A 18 -4.30 3.53 14.19
CA VAL A 18 -3.93 3.73 12.79
C VAL A 18 -3.11 2.54 12.32
N PHE A 19 -3.44 2.05 11.14
CA PHE A 19 -2.69 1.01 10.47
C PHE A 19 -1.85 1.61 9.35
N PHE A 20 -0.56 1.27 9.29
CA PHE A 20 0.35 1.64 8.21
C PHE A 20 0.85 0.38 7.51
N GLY A 21 0.50 0.21 6.23
CA GLY A 21 0.74 -1.02 5.48
C GLY A 21 1.56 -0.86 4.21
N GLY A 22 2.25 -1.94 3.82
CA GLY A 22 2.94 -2.07 2.54
C GLY A 22 2.56 -3.35 1.80
N ALA A 23 3.31 -3.70 0.76
CA ALA A 23 2.98 -4.79 -0.16
C ALA A 23 2.85 -6.17 0.51
N GLY A 24 3.55 -6.40 1.63
CA GLY A 24 3.42 -7.62 2.43
C GLY A 24 2.02 -7.85 3.01
N VAL A 25 1.17 -6.81 3.09
CA VAL A 25 -0.25 -6.96 3.49
C VAL A 25 -1.04 -7.77 2.48
N SER A 26 -0.70 -7.68 1.19
CA SER A 26 -1.45 -8.29 0.09
C SER A 26 -0.86 -9.63 -0.40
N THR A 27 0.27 -10.07 0.17
CA THR A 27 0.90 -11.35 -0.25
C THR A 27 0.00 -12.56 0.01
N GLU A 28 -0.74 -12.57 1.12
CA GLU A 28 -1.72 -13.62 1.43
C GLU A 28 -3.03 -13.50 0.61
N SER A 29 -3.18 -12.45 -0.18
CA SER A 29 -4.19 -12.33 -1.22
C SER A 29 -3.72 -12.88 -2.56
N GLY A 30 -2.43 -13.28 -2.69
CA GLY A 30 -1.81 -13.78 -3.91
C GLY A 30 -1.11 -12.71 -4.74
N ILE A 31 -1.05 -11.45 -4.27
CA ILE A 31 -0.30 -10.38 -4.94
C ILE A 31 1.14 -10.41 -4.41
N PRO A 32 2.16 -10.68 -5.26
CA PRO A 32 3.54 -10.68 -4.83
C PRO A 32 3.96 -9.29 -4.36
N ASP A 33 4.80 -9.23 -3.33
CA ASP A 33 5.45 -7.98 -2.95
C ASP A 33 6.59 -7.61 -3.93
N PHE A 34 7.26 -6.49 -3.69
CA PHE A 34 8.30 -6.00 -4.58
C PHE A 34 9.68 -6.59 -4.29
N ARG A 35 10.04 -6.83 -3.02
CA ARG A 35 11.42 -6.99 -2.56
C ARG A 35 11.76 -8.34 -1.92
N SER A 36 10.78 -9.16 -1.58
CA SER A 36 11.05 -10.49 -1.05
C SER A 36 11.77 -11.38 -2.08
N VAL A 37 12.24 -12.54 -1.64
CA VAL A 37 12.90 -13.51 -2.54
C VAL A 37 12.03 -13.88 -3.73
N ASP A 38 10.71 -13.96 -3.54
CA ASP A 38 9.71 -14.25 -4.57
C ASP A 38 9.06 -12.96 -5.14
N GLY A 39 9.55 -11.80 -4.74
CA GLY A 39 9.02 -10.50 -5.10
C GLY A 39 9.28 -10.11 -6.55
N LEU A 40 8.60 -9.04 -6.98
CA LEU A 40 8.68 -8.55 -8.35
C LEU A 40 10.13 -8.20 -8.76
N TYR A 41 10.92 -7.63 -7.85
CA TYR A 41 12.29 -7.20 -8.15
C TYR A 41 13.29 -8.35 -8.25
N SER A 42 12.94 -9.54 -7.79
CA SER A 42 13.76 -10.76 -7.95
C SER A 42 13.62 -11.40 -9.35
N GLN A 43 12.64 -10.97 -10.15
CA GLN A 43 12.41 -11.49 -11.49
C GLN A 43 13.36 -10.84 -12.51
N LYS A 44 13.71 -11.58 -13.58
CA LYS A 44 14.56 -11.07 -14.64
C LYS A 44 13.76 -10.29 -15.68
N PHE A 45 14.15 -9.04 -15.91
CA PHE A 45 13.61 -8.14 -16.93
C PHE A 45 14.78 -7.51 -17.72
N ASP A 46 14.48 -6.89 -18.88
CA ASP A 46 15.49 -6.19 -19.70
C ASP A 46 16.03 -4.94 -18.99
N TYR A 47 15.25 -4.36 -18.06
CA TYR A 47 15.59 -3.21 -17.22
C TYR A 47 15.22 -3.50 -15.78
N PRO A 48 15.90 -2.90 -14.79
CA PRO A 48 15.48 -2.97 -13.39
C PRO A 48 14.02 -2.52 -13.24
N PRO A 49 13.17 -3.22 -12.46
CA PRO A 49 11.77 -2.83 -12.29
C PRO A 49 11.59 -1.39 -11.82
N GLU A 50 12.44 -0.89 -10.92
CA GLU A 50 12.41 0.51 -10.48
C GLU A 50 12.62 1.49 -11.64
N THR A 51 13.47 1.13 -12.61
CA THR A 51 13.65 1.92 -13.82
C THR A 51 12.39 1.90 -14.67
N ILE A 52 11.78 0.72 -14.88
CA ILE A 52 10.57 0.57 -15.69
C ILE A 52 9.41 1.39 -15.14
N ILE A 53 9.25 1.43 -13.82
CA ILE A 53 8.18 2.17 -13.14
C ILE A 53 8.60 3.59 -12.70
N SER A 54 9.55 4.21 -13.42
CA SER A 54 9.90 5.62 -13.26
C SER A 54 9.16 6.52 -14.25
N HIS A 55 8.94 7.78 -13.87
CA HIS A 55 8.31 8.78 -14.74
C HIS A 55 9.08 8.96 -16.05
N SER A 56 10.38 9.09 -15.97
CA SER A 56 11.24 9.28 -17.17
C SER A 56 11.24 8.08 -18.11
N PHE A 57 11.06 6.87 -17.60
CA PHE A 57 10.92 5.68 -18.44
C PHE A 57 9.52 5.61 -19.07
N TYR A 58 8.47 5.90 -18.30
CA TYR A 58 7.10 6.02 -18.80
C TYR A 58 7.03 7.00 -19.99
N GLU A 59 7.67 8.17 -19.90
CA GLU A 59 7.67 9.14 -20.99
C GLU A 59 8.44 8.68 -22.21
N ARG A 60 9.63 8.07 -22.00
CA ARG A 60 10.53 7.70 -23.10
C ARG A 60 10.16 6.38 -23.79
N ARG A 61 9.53 5.45 -23.05
CA ARG A 61 9.19 4.10 -23.51
C ARG A 61 7.80 3.66 -23.04
N PRO A 62 6.74 4.40 -23.38
CA PRO A 62 5.39 4.14 -22.88
C PRO A 62 4.88 2.74 -23.26
N GLU A 63 5.23 2.22 -24.43
CA GLU A 63 4.79 0.87 -24.86
C GLU A 63 5.38 -0.22 -23.95
N TYR A 64 6.66 -0.11 -23.60
CA TYR A 64 7.30 -1.06 -22.68
C TYR A 64 6.73 -0.93 -21.27
N PHE A 65 6.56 0.31 -20.78
CA PHE A 65 5.94 0.60 -19.50
C PHE A 65 4.55 -0.06 -19.39
N PHE A 66 3.66 0.18 -20.35
CA PHE A 66 2.30 -0.36 -20.31
C PHE A 66 2.24 -1.87 -20.48
N ARG A 67 3.15 -2.49 -21.22
CA ARG A 67 3.27 -3.95 -21.26
C ARG A 67 3.60 -4.51 -19.89
N PHE A 68 4.65 -3.98 -19.24
CA PHE A 68 5.06 -4.37 -17.90
C PHE A 68 3.95 -4.09 -16.86
N TYR A 69 3.34 -2.90 -16.93
CA TYR A 69 2.29 -2.49 -16.03
C TYR A 69 1.09 -3.45 -16.05
N ARG A 70 0.61 -3.82 -17.24
CA ARG A 70 -0.49 -4.78 -17.38
C ARG A 70 -0.15 -6.18 -16.87
N GLU A 71 1.07 -6.62 -17.09
CA GLU A 71 1.49 -7.98 -16.70
C GLU A 71 1.80 -8.09 -15.20
N LYS A 72 2.33 -7.03 -14.58
CA LYS A 72 2.93 -7.10 -13.25
C LYS A 72 2.31 -6.19 -12.20
N MET A 73 1.74 -5.06 -12.61
CA MET A 73 1.30 -4.00 -11.69
C MET A 73 -0.22 -3.89 -11.58
N LEU A 74 -0.97 -4.61 -12.40
CA LEU A 74 -2.44 -4.50 -12.48
C LEU A 74 -3.13 -5.74 -11.87
N PRO A 75 -3.24 -5.83 -10.52
CA PRO A 75 -3.74 -7.00 -9.80
C PRO A 75 -5.28 -7.05 -9.79
N LEU A 76 -5.90 -7.18 -10.96
CA LEU A 76 -7.35 -7.33 -11.05
C LEU A 76 -7.78 -8.76 -10.72
N GLY A 77 -8.86 -8.90 -9.95
CA GLY A 77 -9.47 -10.20 -9.62
C GLY A 77 -8.97 -10.82 -8.32
N PHE A 78 -8.08 -10.17 -7.57
CA PHE A 78 -7.68 -10.63 -6.24
C PHE A 78 -8.71 -10.25 -5.16
N GLU A 79 -8.72 -11.05 -4.07
CA GLU A 79 -9.66 -10.85 -2.96
C GLU A 79 -8.93 -10.42 -1.68
N PRO A 80 -9.58 -9.58 -0.84
CA PRO A 80 -9.04 -9.21 0.45
C PRO A 80 -8.82 -10.42 1.36
N ASN A 81 -7.66 -10.49 2.00
CA ASN A 81 -7.34 -11.51 3.00
C ASN A 81 -7.83 -11.12 4.40
N ILE A 82 -7.52 -11.95 5.40
CA ILE A 82 -7.96 -11.76 6.79
C ILE A 82 -7.52 -10.41 7.37
N THR A 83 -6.30 -9.95 7.05
CA THR A 83 -5.79 -8.66 7.55
C THR A 83 -6.68 -7.51 7.09
N HIS A 84 -7.01 -7.44 5.80
CA HIS A 84 -7.91 -6.41 5.26
C HIS A 84 -9.28 -6.44 5.93
N LYS A 85 -9.84 -7.65 6.12
CA LYS A 85 -11.18 -7.84 6.72
C LYS A 85 -11.23 -7.43 8.18
N VAL A 86 -10.20 -7.75 8.97
CA VAL A 86 -10.11 -7.35 10.38
C VAL A 86 -9.98 -5.84 10.50
N LEU A 87 -9.17 -5.19 9.66
CA LEU A 87 -9.05 -3.73 9.66
C LEU A 87 -10.37 -3.04 9.31
N ALA A 88 -11.09 -3.52 8.30
CA ALA A 88 -12.40 -2.99 7.94
C ALA A 88 -13.42 -3.15 9.09
N LYS A 89 -13.41 -4.29 9.78
CA LYS A 89 -14.24 -4.54 10.96
C LYS A 89 -13.90 -3.57 12.11
N TRP A 90 -12.61 -3.34 12.39
CA TRP A 90 -12.22 -2.39 13.44
C TRP A 90 -12.61 -0.95 13.10
N GLU A 91 -12.63 -0.57 11.83
CA GLU A 91 -13.14 0.74 11.40
C GLU A 91 -14.65 0.84 11.61
N GLU A 92 -15.42 -0.20 11.28
CA GLU A 92 -16.85 -0.28 11.53
C GLU A 92 -17.18 -0.22 13.03
N GLU A 93 -16.37 -0.85 13.88
CA GLU A 93 -16.47 -0.81 15.34
C GLU A 93 -16.01 0.54 15.94
N GLY A 94 -15.49 1.47 15.13
CA GLY A 94 -15.00 2.78 15.58
C GLY A 94 -13.65 2.75 16.30
N LYS A 95 -12.89 1.66 16.22
CA LYS A 95 -11.56 1.50 16.81
C LYS A 95 -10.44 1.96 15.88
N LEU A 96 -10.52 1.59 14.58
CA LEU A 96 -9.56 2.00 13.58
C LEU A 96 -9.99 3.34 12.96
N SER A 97 -9.15 4.33 13.05
CA SER A 97 -9.43 5.67 12.53
C SER A 97 -8.96 5.88 11.10
N ALA A 98 -7.93 5.16 10.66
CA ALA A 98 -7.44 5.22 9.28
C ALA A 98 -6.55 4.02 8.93
N VAL A 99 -6.55 3.67 7.66
CA VAL A 99 -5.51 2.89 6.99
C VAL A 99 -4.64 3.85 6.18
N VAL A 100 -3.33 3.83 6.41
CA VAL A 100 -2.33 4.48 5.57
C VAL A 100 -1.63 3.36 4.80
N THR A 101 -1.69 3.38 3.49
CA THR A 101 -1.15 2.28 2.70
C THR A 101 -0.22 2.74 1.58
N GLN A 102 0.84 1.98 1.36
CA GLN A 102 1.71 2.11 0.20
C GLN A 102 1.19 1.30 -1.00
N ASN A 103 0.17 0.45 -0.78
CA ASN A 103 -0.40 -0.41 -1.80
C ASN A 103 -1.31 0.37 -2.74
N ILE A 104 -1.32 -0.08 -3.99
CA ILE A 104 -2.10 0.50 -5.09
C ILE A 104 -3.25 -0.42 -5.55
N ASP A 105 -3.45 -1.56 -4.87
CA ASP A 105 -4.32 -2.66 -5.27
C ASP A 105 -5.82 -2.46 -4.97
N GLY A 106 -6.15 -1.53 -4.06
CA GLY A 106 -7.53 -1.24 -3.65
C GLY A 106 -8.17 -2.31 -2.74
N LEU A 107 -7.41 -3.27 -2.21
CA LEU A 107 -7.96 -4.36 -1.40
C LEU A 107 -8.51 -3.90 -0.05
N HIS A 108 -7.98 -2.83 0.54
CA HIS A 108 -8.55 -2.25 1.76
C HIS A 108 -9.97 -1.74 1.53
N GLN A 109 -10.21 -0.99 0.46
CA GLN A 109 -11.53 -0.49 0.09
C GLN A 109 -12.46 -1.66 -0.29
N LYS A 110 -11.95 -2.65 -1.01
CA LYS A 110 -12.71 -3.86 -1.37
C LYS A 110 -13.14 -4.66 -0.14
N ALA A 111 -12.35 -4.64 0.95
CA ALA A 111 -12.70 -5.25 2.23
C ALA A 111 -13.75 -4.48 3.03
N GLY A 112 -14.01 -3.21 2.68
CA GLY A 112 -14.97 -2.34 3.34
C GLY A 112 -14.37 -1.15 4.09
N SER A 113 -13.04 -1.00 4.15
CA SER A 113 -12.40 0.17 4.75
C SER A 113 -12.76 1.44 3.96
N LYS A 114 -13.14 2.51 4.67
CA LYS A 114 -13.62 3.77 4.10
C LYS A 114 -12.56 4.88 4.15
N ARG A 115 -11.79 4.93 5.24
CA ARG A 115 -10.74 5.94 5.42
C ARG A 115 -9.38 5.33 5.12
N VAL A 116 -9.05 5.30 3.83
CA VAL A 116 -7.81 4.75 3.31
C VAL A 116 -7.01 5.85 2.63
N TYR A 117 -5.81 6.13 3.13
CA TYR A 117 -4.86 7.07 2.54
C TYR A 117 -3.86 6.29 1.68
N GLU A 118 -4.08 6.31 0.37
CA GLU A 118 -3.26 5.60 -0.63
C GLU A 118 -2.06 6.47 -1.03
N LEU A 119 -0.94 6.33 -0.32
CA LEU A 119 0.26 7.17 -0.51
C LEU A 119 0.83 7.11 -1.94
N HIS A 120 0.65 5.99 -2.62
CA HIS A 120 1.16 5.77 -3.98
C HIS A 120 0.04 5.72 -5.04
N GLY A 121 -1.15 6.23 -4.71
CA GLY A 121 -2.29 6.21 -5.61
C GLY A 121 -2.95 4.84 -5.77
N SER A 122 -3.59 4.59 -6.91
CA SER A 122 -4.35 3.36 -7.15
C SER A 122 -4.37 2.96 -8.62
N VAL A 123 -4.23 1.66 -8.89
CA VAL A 123 -4.41 1.09 -10.23
C VAL A 123 -5.85 1.18 -10.74
N LEU A 124 -6.81 1.35 -9.83
CA LEU A 124 -8.24 1.41 -10.16
C LEU A 124 -8.66 2.76 -10.77
N ARG A 125 -7.82 3.78 -10.62
CA ARG A 125 -8.05 5.12 -11.19
C ARG A 125 -7.02 5.39 -12.29
N ASN A 126 -7.49 5.84 -13.43
CA ASN A 126 -6.63 6.17 -14.56
C ASN A 126 -7.19 7.40 -15.24
N TYR A 127 -6.35 8.35 -15.61
CA TYR A 127 -6.79 9.62 -16.16
C TYR A 127 -6.07 9.96 -17.46
N CYS A 128 -6.84 10.54 -18.39
CA CYS A 128 -6.27 11.08 -19.61
C CYS A 128 -5.36 12.28 -19.27
N THR A 129 -4.11 12.23 -19.70
CA THR A 129 -3.13 13.31 -19.47
C THR A 129 -3.48 14.61 -20.19
N ARG A 130 -4.40 14.57 -21.18
CA ARG A 130 -4.79 15.74 -21.98
C ARG A 130 -6.09 16.38 -21.51
N CYS A 131 -7.12 15.60 -21.20
CA CYS A 131 -8.46 16.11 -20.89
C CYS A 131 -8.97 15.75 -19.48
N GLY A 132 -8.19 15.00 -18.68
CA GLY A 132 -8.55 14.61 -17.32
C GLY A 132 -9.66 13.54 -17.23
N LYS A 133 -10.19 13.03 -18.37
CA LYS A 133 -11.25 12.02 -18.36
C LYS A 133 -10.78 10.77 -17.61
N PHE A 134 -11.64 10.30 -16.70
CA PHE A 134 -11.43 9.04 -15.98
C PHE A 134 -11.59 7.82 -16.90
N HIS A 135 -10.77 6.80 -16.69
CA HIS A 135 -10.85 5.47 -17.29
C HIS A 135 -10.66 4.40 -16.23
N SER A 136 -11.35 3.28 -16.38
CA SER A 136 -11.22 2.14 -15.44
C SER A 136 -9.92 1.37 -15.64
N ALA A 137 -9.60 0.51 -14.67
CA ALA A 137 -8.45 -0.39 -14.78
C ALA A 137 -8.60 -1.40 -15.92
N GLU A 138 -9.83 -1.87 -16.18
CA GLU A 138 -10.17 -2.76 -17.30
C GLU A 138 -9.84 -2.11 -18.64
N PHE A 139 -10.15 -0.83 -18.82
CA PHE A 139 -9.79 -0.08 -20.02
C PHE A 139 -8.28 -0.14 -20.29
N VAL A 140 -7.46 0.04 -19.26
CA VAL A 140 -6.00 -0.06 -19.39
C VAL A 140 -5.56 -1.50 -19.67
N LYS A 141 -6.19 -2.47 -19.02
CA LYS A 141 -5.90 -3.90 -19.19
C LYS A 141 -6.20 -4.39 -20.62
N GLU A 142 -7.30 -3.96 -21.19
CA GLU A 142 -7.77 -4.39 -22.52
C GLU A 142 -7.07 -3.65 -23.66
N SER A 143 -6.39 -2.54 -23.39
CA SER A 143 -5.66 -1.80 -24.42
C SER A 143 -4.48 -2.60 -24.99
N VAL A 144 -4.35 -2.62 -26.33
CA VAL A 144 -3.33 -3.44 -27.03
C VAL A 144 -1.93 -2.88 -26.84
N SER A 145 -1.78 -1.54 -26.75
CA SER A 145 -0.48 -0.85 -26.64
C SER A 145 -0.60 0.23 -25.57
N VAL A 146 -0.23 1.47 -25.89
CA VAL A 146 -0.40 2.62 -25.00
C VAL A 146 -1.89 2.99 -24.95
N PRO A 147 -2.54 2.98 -23.78
CA PRO A 147 -3.96 3.33 -23.67
C PRO A 147 -4.17 4.78 -24.08
N LYS A 148 -5.12 5.00 -24.99
CA LYS A 148 -5.47 6.33 -25.50
C LYS A 148 -6.93 6.66 -25.26
N CYS A 149 -7.15 7.87 -24.76
CA CYS A 149 -8.48 8.46 -24.63
C CYS A 149 -9.04 8.86 -26.00
N ASP A 150 -10.37 9.03 -26.10
CA ASP A 150 -11.06 9.50 -27.31
C ASP A 150 -10.52 10.85 -27.82
N CYS A 151 -9.98 11.69 -26.93
CA CYS A 151 -9.35 12.97 -27.31
C CYS A 151 -7.92 12.80 -27.88
N GLY A 152 -7.40 11.56 -27.96
CA GLY A 152 -6.04 11.23 -28.41
C GLY A 152 -4.95 11.35 -27.35
N GLY A 153 -5.27 11.78 -26.12
CA GLY A 153 -4.31 11.82 -25.00
C GLY A 153 -4.02 10.42 -24.45
N ILE A 154 -2.84 10.24 -23.89
CA ILE A 154 -2.47 8.99 -23.19
C ILE A 154 -3.25 8.92 -21.87
N VAL A 155 -3.72 7.72 -21.51
CA VAL A 155 -4.34 7.44 -20.22
C VAL A 155 -3.26 6.94 -19.26
N LYS A 156 -2.88 7.77 -18.28
CA LYS A 156 -1.90 7.41 -17.25
C LYS A 156 -2.62 6.85 -16.03
N PRO A 157 -2.14 5.73 -15.44
CA PRO A 157 -2.59 5.28 -14.13
C PRO A 157 -2.34 6.34 -13.05
N ASP A 158 -3.29 6.49 -12.13
CA ASP A 158 -3.16 7.30 -10.92
C ASP A 158 -2.27 6.59 -9.88
N VAL A 159 -1.09 6.21 -10.32
CA VAL A 159 -0.05 5.58 -9.53
C VAL A 159 1.16 6.50 -9.52
N VAL A 160 1.70 6.76 -8.34
CA VAL A 160 2.92 7.54 -8.17
C VAL A 160 4.11 6.69 -8.60
N LEU A 161 4.73 7.11 -9.70
CA LEU A 161 5.95 6.48 -10.21
C LEU A 161 7.18 7.00 -9.47
N TYR A 162 8.29 6.26 -9.52
CA TYR A 162 9.58 6.83 -9.10
C TYR A 162 9.81 8.15 -9.84
N GLU A 163 10.45 9.11 -9.21
CA GLU A 163 10.67 10.50 -9.70
C GLU A 163 9.41 11.41 -9.59
N GLU A 164 8.25 10.87 -9.25
CA GLU A 164 7.04 11.67 -8.99
C GLU A 164 6.89 11.99 -7.49
N SER A 165 6.27 13.12 -7.19
CA SER A 165 5.93 13.49 -5.81
C SER A 165 4.66 12.80 -5.34
N LEU A 166 4.60 12.46 -4.05
CA LEU A 166 3.35 12.04 -3.43
C LEU A 166 2.35 13.21 -3.38
N ASP A 167 1.08 12.88 -3.35
CA ASP A 167 0.01 13.86 -3.15
C ASP A 167 0.09 14.50 -1.76
N GLN A 168 0.14 15.85 -1.72
CA GLN A 168 0.36 16.59 -0.50
C GLN A 168 -0.82 16.47 0.48
N ASP A 169 -2.05 16.48 -0.01
CA ASP A 169 -3.25 16.36 0.83
C ASP A 169 -3.31 14.97 1.47
N ILE A 170 -2.93 13.92 0.73
CA ILE A 170 -2.86 12.55 1.25
C ILE A 170 -1.79 12.45 2.33
N ILE A 171 -0.60 13.04 2.11
CA ILE A 171 0.48 13.07 3.12
C ILE A 171 0.01 13.78 4.39
N GLU A 172 -0.57 14.97 4.28
CA GLU A 172 -1.02 15.76 5.43
C GLU A 172 -2.09 15.02 6.24
N ASN A 173 -3.05 14.39 5.57
CA ASN A 173 -4.06 13.58 6.22
C ASN A 173 -3.47 12.34 6.91
N ALA A 174 -2.53 11.65 6.26
CA ALA A 174 -1.84 10.49 6.83
C ALA A 174 -1.02 10.89 8.07
N VAL A 175 -0.23 11.96 7.98
CA VAL A 175 0.56 12.51 9.10
C VAL A 175 -0.36 12.92 10.25
N SER A 176 -1.47 13.61 9.95
CA SER A 176 -2.47 14.00 10.95
C SER A 176 -3.08 12.79 11.65
N ALA A 177 -3.41 11.72 10.93
CA ALA A 177 -3.92 10.48 11.51
C ALA A 177 -2.87 9.82 12.40
N ILE A 178 -1.64 9.60 11.89
CA ILE A 178 -0.54 8.95 12.61
C ILE A 178 -0.18 9.72 13.89
N SER A 179 -0.11 11.05 13.83
CA SER A 179 0.29 11.87 14.98
C SER A 179 -0.72 11.84 16.14
N ARG A 180 -1.98 11.53 15.85
CA ARG A 180 -3.07 11.43 16.83
C ARG A 180 -3.36 10.03 17.30
N ALA A 181 -2.74 9.02 16.69
CA ALA A 181 -2.96 7.62 17.05
C ALA A 181 -2.52 7.32 18.49
N ASP A 182 -3.30 6.57 19.22
CA ASP A 182 -2.93 5.98 20.51
C ASP A 182 -2.28 4.60 20.37
N LEU A 183 -2.50 3.95 19.21
CA LEU A 183 -1.83 2.73 18.77
C LEU A 183 -1.53 2.83 17.28
N LEU A 184 -0.26 2.71 16.91
CA LEU A 184 0.18 2.60 15.51
C LEU A 184 0.64 1.17 15.23
N ILE A 185 -0.03 0.52 14.28
CA ILE A 185 0.34 -0.82 13.78
C ILE A 185 0.96 -0.64 12.41
N VAL A 186 2.23 -0.96 12.29
CA VAL A 186 2.98 -0.96 11.03
C VAL A 186 3.18 -2.39 10.57
N ALA A 187 2.77 -2.73 9.35
CA ALA A 187 2.78 -4.12 8.91
C ALA A 187 3.08 -4.31 7.42
N GLY A 188 3.75 -5.43 7.10
CA GLY A 188 4.00 -5.85 5.71
C GLY A 188 4.78 -4.84 4.88
N THR A 189 5.73 -4.14 5.48
CA THR A 189 6.57 -3.14 4.79
C THR A 189 8.01 -3.22 5.27
N SER A 190 8.95 -3.11 4.35
CA SER A 190 10.39 -3.04 4.66
C SER A 190 10.82 -1.70 5.28
N LEU A 191 9.94 -0.67 5.22
CA LEU A 191 10.24 0.70 5.66
C LEU A 191 11.49 1.33 5.01
N THR A 192 11.74 0.99 3.75
CA THR A 192 12.91 1.48 2.98
C THR A 192 12.53 2.45 1.86
N VAL A 193 11.23 2.62 1.55
CA VAL A 193 10.74 3.50 0.48
C VAL A 193 10.37 4.86 1.07
N TYR A 194 11.18 5.86 0.78
CA TYR A 194 10.93 7.25 1.17
C TYR A 194 10.21 8.03 0.06
N PRO A 195 9.38 9.03 0.42
CA PRO A 195 9.16 9.58 1.77
C PRO A 195 8.17 8.78 2.63
N ALA A 196 7.44 7.81 2.08
CA ALA A 196 6.37 7.07 2.78
C ALA A 196 6.84 6.45 4.11
N ALA A 197 8.00 5.77 4.11
CA ALA A 197 8.56 5.16 5.33
C ALA A 197 8.81 6.18 6.46
N GLY A 198 9.12 7.42 6.10
CA GLY A 198 9.37 8.50 7.07
C GLY A 198 8.12 8.96 7.82
N LEU A 199 6.91 8.66 7.33
CA LEU A 199 5.67 9.11 7.96
C LEU A 199 5.46 8.52 9.35
N ILE A 200 5.98 7.33 9.64
CA ILE A 200 5.88 6.72 10.97
C ILE A 200 6.59 7.52 12.06
N ASN A 201 7.56 8.37 11.71
CA ASN A 201 8.27 9.25 12.66
C ASN A 201 7.37 10.36 13.23
N TYR A 202 6.20 10.60 12.64
CA TYR A 202 5.21 11.53 13.19
C TYR A 202 4.37 10.92 14.32
N TYR A 203 4.48 9.60 14.56
CA TYR A 203 3.81 8.97 15.68
C TYR A 203 4.39 9.49 17.02
N ARG A 204 3.49 9.86 17.92
CA ARG A 204 3.85 10.49 19.22
C ARG A 204 3.45 9.65 20.42
N GLY A 205 2.81 8.50 20.17
CA GLY A 205 2.40 7.59 21.23
C GLY A 205 3.50 6.65 21.69
N ASN A 206 3.15 5.73 22.57
CA ASN A 206 4.05 4.74 23.16
C ASN A 206 3.63 3.30 22.91
N ARG A 207 2.80 3.07 21.87
CA ARG A 207 2.31 1.76 21.45
C ARG A 207 2.54 1.58 19.95
N LEU A 208 3.81 1.56 19.54
CA LEU A 208 4.21 1.22 18.18
C LEU A 208 4.35 -0.29 18.06
N VAL A 209 3.56 -0.90 17.18
CA VAL A 209 3.61 -2.33 16.86
C VAL A 209 4.14 -2.51 15.44
N LEU A 210 5.09 -3.41 15.27
CA LEU A 210 5.65 -3.75 13.99
C LEU A 210 5.43 -5.24 13.70
N ILE A 211 4.79 -5.54 12.56
CA ILE A 211 4.49 -6.91 12.13
C ILE A 211 5.06 -7.10 10.72
N ASN A 212 6.20 -7.77 10.62
CA ASN A 212 6.84 -8.03 9.33
C ASN A 212 7.65 -9.32 9.40
N ARG A 213 7.70 -10.11 8.33
CA ARG A 213 8.46 -11.37 8.34
C ARG A 213 9.94 -11.13 8.56
N ASP A 214 10.49 -10.17 7.82
CA ASP A 214 11.90 -9.80 7.88
C ASP A 214 12.11 -8.64 8.86
N GLU A 215 13.34 -8.51 9.37
CA GLU A 215 13.75 -7.37 10.17
C GLU A 215 13.64 -6.07 9.39
N THR A 216 13.36 -4.98 10.10
CA THR A 216 13.28 -3.64 9.53
C THR A 216 14.20 -2.67 10.29
N PRO A 217 14.59 -1.54 9.68
CA PRO A 217 15.37 -0.50 10.37
C PRO A 217 14.69 0.09 11.61
N TYR A 218 13.39 -0.18 11.79
CA TYR A 218 12.58 0.38 12.86
C TYR A 218 12.26 -0.60 14.00
N ASP A 219 12.75 -1.83 13.95
CA ASP A 219 12.51 -2.84 14.98
C ASP A 219 12.94 -2.35 16.38
N GLY A 220 14.09 -1.67 16.46
CA GLY A 220 14.60 -1.10 17.71
C GLY A 220 13.78 0.05 18.29
N TYR A 221 12.87 0.64 17.50
CA TYR A 221 12.00 1.74 17.94
C TYR A 221 10.59 1.24 18.31
N ALA A 222 10.22 0.04 17.88
CA ALA A 222 8.90 -0.50 18.14
C ALA A 222 8.78 -1.03 19.59
N ASN A 223 7.59 -0.88 20.16
CA ASN A 223 7.29 -1.40 21.50
C ASN A 223 6.89 -2.88 21.50
N LEU A 224 6.43 -3.37 20.35
CA LEU A 224 6.19 -4.79 20.06
C LEU A 224 6.63 -5.08 18.63
N VAL A 225 7.33 -6.18 18.44
CA VAL A 225 7.75 -6.68 17.13
C VAL A 225 7.31 -8.13 16.98
N PHE A 226 6.77 -8.44 15.79
CA PHE A 226 6.41 -9.80 15.38
C PHE A 226 7.06 -10.11 14.03
N HIS A 227 7.95 -11.10 14.00
CA HIS A 227 8.52 -11.66 12.77
C HIS A 227 7.69 -12.87 12.31
N GLU A 228 6.46 -12.58 11.94
CA GLU A 228 5.45 -13.59 11.57
C GLU A 228 4.64 -13.12 10.34
N SER A 229 3.92 -14.06 9.71
CA SER A 229 2.94 -13.71 8.68
C SER A 229 1.78 -12.93 9.30
N LEU A 230 1.25 -11.96 8.54
CA LEU A 230 0.17 -11.11 9.03
C LEU A 230 -1.09 -11.92 9.32
N GLY A 231 -1.43 -12.87 8.44
CA GLY A 231 -2.62 -13.70 8.64
C GLY A 231 -2.58 -14.50 9.92
N LYS A 232 -1.40 -15.00 10.33
CA LYS A 232 -1.25 -15.70 11.61
C LYS A 232 -1.53 -14.79 12.81
N ILE A 233 -1.11 -13.53 12.75
CA ILE A 233 -1.38 -12.55 13.82
C ILE A 233 -2.85 -12.11 13.76
N PHE A 234 -3.31 -11.60 12.61
CA PHE A 234 -4.66 -11.04 12.47
C PHE A 234 -5.79 -12.05 12.63
N ALA A 235 -5.56 -13.35 12.35
CA ALA A 235 -6.54 -14.40 12.63
C ALA A 235 -6.81 -14.61 14.13
N ASN A 236 -5.94 -14.09 15.00
CA ASN A 236 -6.06 -14.20 16.46
C ASN A 236 -6.50 -12.89 17.12
N LEU A 237 -6.74 -11.84 16.34
CA LEU A 237 -7.20 -10.53 16.82
C LEU A 237 -8.68 -10.32 16.51
#